data_6e8eccf811926bdbd3b84ce3bda0beab
#
_entry.id   6e8eccf811926bdbd3b84ce3bda0beab
#
_cell.length_a   1.000
_cell.length_b   1.000
_cell.length_c   1.000
_cell.angle_alpha   90.00
_cell.angle_beta   90.00
_cell.angle_gamma   90.00
#
_symmetry.space_group_name_H-M   'P 1'
#
loop_
_entity.id
_entity.type
_entity.pdbx_description
1 polymer ?
#
loop_
_entity_poly.entity_id
_entity_poly.type
_entity_poly.pdbx_seq_one_letter_code
_entity_poly.pdbx_strand_id
1 'polypeptide(L)'
;MTDTSQKLKMLIANLFKCNVADLIDATGPGDVPGWDSLGHVTLMAEIQKQFGTHVPVEDAIEVDSIAALSAVLDRLHGARH
;
A
#
# COMPACT_ATOMS: atom_id res chain seq x y z
N MET A 1 0.50 8.75 -12.65
CA MET A 1 1.28 7.99 -12.65
C MET A 1 1.91 7.67 -11.42
N THR A 2 2.72 8.36 -10.92
CA THR A 2 3.47 7.87 -9.81
C THR A 2 3.05 8.44 -8.48
N ASP A 3 2.03 9.34 -8.45
CA ASP A 3 1.61 9.94 -7.21
C ASP A 3 1.09 8.93 -6.20
N THR A 4 0.29 7.97 -6.65
CA THR A 4 -0.24 6.95 -5.77
C THR A 4 0.89 6.10 -5.20
N SER A 5 1.81 5.67 -6.08
CA SER A 5 2.94 4.85 -5.66
C SER A 5 3.83 5.61 -4.68
N GLN A 6 4.10 6.88 -4.96
CA GLN A 6 4.94 7.69 -4.09
C GLN A 6 4.29 7.88 -2.72
N LYS A 7 3.01 8.18 -2.69
CA LYS A 7 2.29 8.34 -1.43
C LYS A 7 2.28 7.04 -0.64
N LEU A 8 2.12 5.91 -1.32
CA LEU A 8 2.16 4.61 -0.67
C LEU A 8 3.52 4.35 -0.05
N LYS A 9 4.59 4.64 -0.78
CA LYS A 9 5.93 4.44 -0.25
C LYS A 9 6.16 5.28 0.99
N MET A 10 5.71 6.52 0.98
CA MET A 10 5.85 7.39 2.14
C MET A 10 5.03 6.87 3.33
N LEU A 11 3.82 6.40 3.07
CA LEU A 11 2.98 5.84 4.12
C LEU A 11 3.62 4.59 4.71
N ILE A 12 4.11 3.70 3.86
CA ILE A 12 4.73 2.46 4.31
C ILE A 12 6.00 2.75 5.11
N ALA A 13 6.81 3.67 4.63
CA ALA A 13 8.04 4.04 5.33
C ALA A 13 7.73 4.58 6.73
N ASN A 14 6.70 5.39 6.82
CA ASN A 14 6.30 5.98 8.09
C ASN A 14 5.69 4.94 9.02
N LEU A 15 4.85 4.08 8.49
CA LEU A 15 4.14 3.07 9.28
C LEU A 15 5.09 2.01 9.83
N PHE A 16 6.00 1.54 9.00
CA PHE A 16 6.92 0.46 9.38
C PHE A 16 8.30 0.96 9.78
N LYS A 17 8.48 2.27 9.87
CA LYS A 17 9.72 2.89 10.35
C LYS A 17 10.92 2.47 9.51
N CYS A 18 10.77 2.57 8.20
CA CYS A 18 11.87 2.28 7.30
C CYS A 18 12.13 3.47 6.39
N ASN A 19 13.18 3.39 5.59
CA ASN A 19 13.59 4.47 4.73
C ASN A 19 12.83 4.38 3.40
N VAL A 20 12.18 5.46 3.01
CA VAL A 20 11.42 5.49 1.77
C VAL A 20 12.32 5.18 0.57
N ALA A 21 13.60 5.54 0.65
CA ALA A 21 14.53 5.28 -0.43
C ALA A 21 14.78 3.78 -0.66
N ASP A 22 14.50 2.96 0.34
CA ASP A 22 14.67 1.51 0.22
C ASP A 22 13.46 0.83 -0.39
N LEU A 23 12.38 1.55 -0.62
CA LEU A 23 11.14 0.97 -1.12
C LEU A 23 11.09 1.14 -2.63
N ILE A 24 10.85 0.03 -3.32
CA ILE A 24 10.70 0.04 -4.77
C ILE A 24 9.33 -0.57 -5.10
N ASP A 25 8.94 -0.49 -6.36
CA ASP A 25 7.64 -0.99 -6.78
C ASP A 25 7.47 -2.49 -6.52
N ALA A 26 8.56 -3.24 -6.55
CA ALA A 26 8.51 -4.69 -6.32
C ALA A 26 8.50 -5.06 -4.83
N THR A 27 8.74 -4.11 -3.94
CA THR A 27 8.72 -4.36 -2.51
C THR A 27 7.32 -4.79 -2.06
N GLY A 28 7.24 -5.82 -1.25
CA GLY A 28 5.95 -6.32 -0.79
C GLY A 28 6.02 -6.89 0.61
N PRO A 29 4.93 -7.51 1.06
CA PRO A 29 4.90 -8.13 2.37
C PRO A 29 6.04 -9.12 2.53
N GLY A 30 6.70 -9.06 3.67
CA GLY A 30 7.86 -9.91 3.93
C GLY A 30 9.19 -9.27 3.57
N ASP A 31 9.17 -8.22 2.74
CA ASP A 31 10.40 -7.52 2.37
C ASP A 31 10.74 -6.41 3.35
N VAL A 32 9.78 -5.98 4.14
CA VAL A 32 9.94 -4.88 5.08
C VAL A 32 9.65 -5.41 6.49
N PRO A 33 10.54 -5.18 7.46
CA PRO A 33 10.27 -5.60 8.83
C PRO A 33 8.95 -4.99 9.31
N GLY A 34 8.07 -5.84 9.83
CA GLY A 34 6.76 -5.39 10.28
C GLY A 34 5.67 -5.52 9.26
N TRP A 35 6.01 -5.64 8.00
CA TRP A 35 5.01 -5.82 6.94
C TRP A 35 4.77 -7.31 6.74
N ASP A 36 4.12 -7.89 7.71
CA ASP A 36 3.68 -9.29 7.69
C ASP A 36 2.15 -9.28 7.62
N SER A 37 1.52 -10.39 7.98
CA SER A 37 0.06 -10.50 7.89
C SER A 37 -0.65 -9.43 8.70
N LEU A 38 -0.22 -9.23 9.95
CA LEU A 38 -0.82 -8.22 10.80
C LEU A 38 -0.49 -6.82 10.32
N GLY A 39 0.75 -6.60 9.91
CA GLY A 39 1.17 -5.31 9.37
C GLY A 39 0.39 -4.96 8.12
N HIS A 40 0.08 -5.95 7.29
CA HIS A 40 -0.69 -5.72 6.08
C HIS A 40 -2.09 -5.23 6.41
N VAL A 41 -2.73 -5.81 7.42
CA VAL A 41 -4.05 -5.37 7.86
C VAL A 41 -3.97 -3.93 8.37
N THR A 42 -2.94 -3.62 9.14
CA THR A 42 -2.73 -2.27 9.64
C THR A 42 -2.54 -1.29 8.49
N LEU A 43 -1.77 -1.70 7.47
CA LEU A 43 -1.55 -0.87 6.30
C LEU A 43 -2.86 -0.57 5.58
N MET A 44 -3.74 -1.57 5.43
CA MET A 44 -5.02 -1.34 4.78
C MET A 44 -5.86 -0.32 5.55
N ALA A 45 -5.83 -0.38 6.88
CA ALA A 45 -6.55 0.58 7.70
C ALA A 45 -6.00 2.00 7.54
N GLU A 46 -4.67 2.12 7.46
CA GLU A 46 -4.05 3.43 7.26
C GLU A 46 -4.36 3.98 5.87
N ILE A 47 -4.40 3.11 4.87
CA ILE A 47 -4.75 3.54 3.52
C ILE A 47 -6.16 4.11 3.51
N GLN A 48 -7.09 3.45 4.20
CA GLN A 48 -8.45 3.96 4.27
C GLN A 48 -8.49 5.35 4.88
N LYS A 49 -7.68 5.58 5.91
CA LYS A 49 -7.62 6.89 6.56
C LYS A 49 -6.97 7.94 5.68
N GLN A 50 -5.83 7.60 5.09
CA GLN A 50 -5.01 8.59 4.38
C GLN A 50 -5.51 8.85 2.97
N PHE A 51 -6.01 7.81 2.30
CA PHE A 51 -6.47 7.94 0.91
C PHE A 51 -7.97 8.07 0.81
N GLY A 52 -8.69 7.81 1.90
CA GLY A 52 -10.14 7.83 1.87
C GLY A 52 -10.74 6.71 1.03
N THR A 53 -9.99 5.66 0.81
CA THR A 53 -10.39 4.56 -0.06
C THR A 53 -10.35 3.24 0.70
N HIS A 54 -11.48 2.54 0.72
CA HIS A 54 -11.54 1.22 1.34
C HIS A 54 -11.11 0.17 0.32
N VAL A 55 -10.09 -0.62 0.67
CA VAL A 55 -9.62 -1.70 -0.19
C VAL A 55 -10.36 -2.98 0.21
N PRO A 56 -11.13 -3.57 -0.72
CA PRO A 56 -11.84 -4.82 -0.39
C PRO A 56 -10.87 -5.92 0.03
N VAL A 57 -11.35 -6.80 0.90
CA VAL A 57 -10.51 -7.87 1.45
C VAL A 57 -9.92 -8.74 0.34
N GLU A 58 -10.71 -9.06 -0.66
CA GLU A 58 -10.24 -9.91 -1.75
C GLU A 58 -9.12 -9.26 -2.53
N ASP A 59 -9.14 -7.94 -2.66
CA ASP A 59 -8.04 -7.22 -3.31
C ASP A 59 -6.83 -7.15 -2.40
N ALA A 60 -7.05 -6.91 -1.11
CA ALA A 60 -5.97 -6.79 -0.15
C ALA A 60 -5.16 -8.08 -0.05
N ILE A 61 -5.84 -9.22 -0.11
CA ILE A 61 -5.18 -10.51 -0.01
C ILE A 61 -4.24 -10.76 -1.20
N GLU A 62 -4.61 -10.24 -2.36
CA GLU A 62 -3.85 -10.50 -3.58
C GLU A 62 -2.68 -9.54 -3.77
N VAL A 63 -2.60 -8.50 -2.96
CA VAL A 63 -1.52 -7.53 -3.08
C VAL A 63 -0.22 -8.16 -2.60
N ASP A 64 0.77 -8.23 -3.50
CA ASP A 64 2.08 -8.78 -3.19
C ASP A 64 3.20 -7.80 -3.42
N SER A 65 2.89 -6.56 -3.76
CA SER A 65 3.90 -5.53 -3.99
C SER A 65 3.28 -4.16 -3.92
N ILE A 66 4.14 -3.15 -3.77
CA ILE A 66 3.68 -1.76 -3.79
C ILE A 66 3.04 -1.44 -5.12
N ALA A 67 3.61 -1.94 -6.22
CA ALA A 67 3.05 -1.72 -7.54
C ALA A 67 1.63 -2.28 -7.64
N ALA A 68 1.41 -3.48 -7.11
CA ALA A 68 0.08 -4.09 -7.15
C ALA A 68 -0.91 -3.28 -6.32
N LEU A 69 -0.48 -2.81 -5.15
CA LEU A 69 -1.34 -2.01 -4.29
C LEU A 69 -1.67 -0.68 -4.94
N SER A 70 -0.67 -0.06 -5.56
CA SER A 70 -0.88 1.19 -6.28
C SER A 70 -1.90 1.01 -7.40
N ALA A 71 -1.81 -0.09 -8.14
CA ALA A 71 -2.74 -0.37 -9.21
C ALA A 71 -4.17 -0.55 -8.69
N VAL A 72 -4.32 -1.22 -7.55
CA VAL A 72 -5.63 -1.40 -6.94
C VAL A 72 -6.21 -0.05 -6.54
N LEU A 73 -5.40 0.81 -5.93
CA LEU A 73 -5.89 2.12 -5.51
C LEU A 73 -6.27 2.98 -6.70
N ASP A 74 -5.48 2.96 -7.76
CA ASP A 74 -5.79 3.72 -8.96
C ASP A 74 -7.10 3.24 -9.59
N ARG A 75 -7.32 1.92 -9.60
CA ARG A 75 -8.54 1.35 -10.14
C ARG A 75 -9.75 1.79 -9.32
N LEU A 76 -9.62 1.74 -7.99
CA LEU A 76 -10.71 2.12 -7.11
C LEU A 76 -11.03 3.61 -7.22
N HIS A 77 -10.02 4.44 -7.32
CA HIS A 77 -10.23 5.88 -7.52
C HIS A 77 -10.86 6.15 -8.87
N GLY A 78 -10.40 5.48 -9.90
CA GLY A 78 -10.94 5.64 -11.23
C GLY A 78 -12.41 5.27 -11.30
N ALA A 79 -12.81 4.26 -10.55
CA ALA A 79 -14.20 3.79 -10.55
C ALA A 79 -15.15 4.82 -9.94
N ARG A 80 -14.62 5.83 -9.25
CA ARG A 80 -15.45 6.83 -8.60
C ARG A 80 -15.85 7.97 -9.53
N HIS A 81 -15.26 8.01 -10.68
CA HIS A 81 -15.64 9.01 -11.69
C HIS A 81 -16.88 8.56 -12.43
#